data_b4261283ee904b10e55d9566450cd705
#
_entry.id   b4261283ee904b10e55d9566450cd705
#
_cell.length_a   1.000
_cell.length_b   1.000
_cell.length_c   1.000
_cell.angle_alpha   90.00
_cell.angle_beta   90.00
_cell.angle_gamma   90.00
#
_symmetry.space_group_name_H-M   'P 1'
#
loop_
_entity.id
_entity.type
_entity.pdbx_description
1 polymer ?
#
loop_
_entity_poly.entity_id
_entity_poly.type
_entity_poly.pdbx_seq_one_letter_code
_entity_poly.pdbx_strand_id
1 'polypeptide(L)'
;MHNVRNITEDLYWIGANDRRLALFENIHPIPEGVSYNSYMLLDKETVVFDTVDWSVTRQYIENIEYLLNGRELDYLVVHHMEPDHCASIEELAFRYPKMKIISSEKGFMFMRQFGYKSINGHQLIEAKEGDKFKFGKHEIVFLEAPMVHWPEVLVSLDITNGALFSADAFGSFKSLDGRLFNDEVNWDRDWLDEGRRYLTNIVGKYGPHIQHLLKKAGPVVDKIKFICPLHGVVWRNDFGYIIDKYDKWSRYEPEEKGILIAYASMYGNTENAIEILAKKLAEKGITNIKMFDVSNTHVSYLISNLFKYSHLVIKTLSFLYFYVRKLSSFFIRII
;
A
#
# COMPACT_ATOMS: atom_id res chain seq x y z
N MET A 1 -11.86 0.12 24.09
CA MET A 1 -11.24 -1.22 23.85
C MET A 1 -10.10 -1.00 22.88
N HIS A 2 -8.95 -1.66 23.08
CA HIS A 2 -7.76 -1.47 22.23
C HIS A 2 -7.46 -2.76 21.45
N ASN A 3 -6.78 -2.58 20.31
CA ASN A 3 -6.32 -3.66 19.45
C ASN A 3 -4.90 -3.30 18.97
N VAL A 4 -3.91 -3.55 19.80
CA VAL A 4 -2.50 -3.24 19.53
C VAL A 4 -1.67 -4.51 19.46
N ARG A 5 -0.61 -4.50 18.64
CA ARG A 5 0.37 -5.60 18.55
C ARG A 5 1.79 -5.11 18.59
N ASN A 6 2.63 -5.78 19.35
CA ASN A 6 4.05 -5.51 19.39
C ASN A 6 4.72 -5.94 18.08
N ILE A 7 5.61 -5.10 17.57
CA ILE A 7 6.56 -5.41 16.49
C ILE A 7 7.93 -5.69 17.12
N THR A 8 8.35 -4.79 18.01
CA THR A 8 9.51 -4.97 18.90
C THR A 8 9.11 -4.76 20.37
N GLU A 9 10.06 -4.67 21.28
CA GLU A 9 9.79 -4.36 22.69
C GLU A 9 9.11 -3.01 22.86
N ASP A 10 9.42 -2.04 22.01
CA ASP A 10 9.04 -0.63 22.10
C ASP A 10 8.32 -0.07 20.85
N LEU A 11 8.21 -0.85 19.78
CA LEU A 11 7.46 -0.50 18.58
C LEU A 11 6.18 -1.33 18.48
N TYR A 12 5.05 -0.66 18.28
CA TYR A 12 3.71 -1.25 18.25
C TYR A 12 2.99 -0.89 16.96
N TRP A 13 2.25 -1.84 16.40
CA TRP A 13 1.18 -1.58 15.46
C TRP A 13 -0.05 -1.07 16.22
N ILE A 14 -0.59 0.05 15.79
CA ILE A 14 -1.75 0.73 16.41
C ILE A 14 -2.87 1.03 15.42
N GLY A 15 -2.76 0.50 14.21
CA GLY A 15 -3.75 0.70 13.14
C GLY A 15 -5.12 0.09 13.42
N ALA A 16 -5.94 0.07 12.39
CA ALA A 16 -7.27 -0.54 12.44
C ALA A 16 -7.69 -1.13 11.10
N ASN A 17 -8.75 -1.95 11.10
CA ASN A 17 -9.29 -2.57 9.90
C ASN A 17 -10.66 -1.98 9.56
N ASP A 18 -10.88 -1.62 8.30
CA ASP A 18 -12.23 -1.38 7.79
C ASP A 18 -12.71 -2.56 6.94
N ARG A 19 -13.71 -3.27 7.45
CA ARG A 19 -14.38 -4.39 6.79
C ARG A 19 -15.74 -4.01 6.19
N ARG A 20 -16.11 -2.74 6.27
CA ARG A 20 -17.41 -2.21 5.82
C ARG A 20 -17.28 -1.44 4.53
N LEU A 21 -16.09 -0.93 4.23
CA LEU A 21 -15.81 -0.19 3.02
C LEU A 21 -15.92 -1.12 1.81
N ALA A 22 -16.82 -0.79 0.88
CA ALA A 22 -17.03 -1.59 -0.33
C ALA A 22 -16.02 -1.26 -1.44
N LEU A 23 -15.62 0.03 -1.52
CA LEU A 23 -14.72 0.55 -2.56
C LEU A 23 -13.60 1.38 -1.92
N PHE A 24 -12.37 0.95 -2.07
CA PHE A 24 -11.19 1.74 -1.73
C PHE A 24 -11.04 2.88 -2.74
N GLU A 25 -10.73 4.11 -2.28
CA GLU A 25 -10.70 5.34 -3.10
C GLU A 25 -11.97 5.56 -3.94
N ASN A 26 -13.10 5.00 -3.51
CA ASN A 26 -14.36 4.99 -4.27
C ASN A 26 -14.24 4.39 -5.68
N ILE A 27 -13.24 3.59 -5.95
CA ILE A 27 -12.93 2.98 -7.26
C ILE A 27 -12.75 1.46 -7.15
N HIS A 28 -11.90 0.99 -6.23
CA HIS A 28 -11.44 -0.39 -6.20
C HIS A 28 -12.28 -1.26 -5.25
N PRO A 29 -13.00 -2.28 -5.73
CA PRO A 29 -13.72 -3.20 -4.85
C PRO A 29 -12.77 -3.90 -3.88
N ILE A 30 -13.10 -3.89 -2.60
CA ILE A 30 -12.33 -4.55 -1.53
C ILE A 30 -13.23 -5.47 -0.71
N PRO A 31 -13.65 -6.61 -1.26
CA PRO A 31 -14.60 -7.52 -0.59
C PRO A 31 -14.08 -8.07 0.73
N GLU A 32 -12.77 -8.11 0.94
CA GLU A 32 -12.12 -8.53 2.18
C GLU A 32 -11.71 -7.35 3.08
N GLY A 33 -12.16 -6.14 2.76
CA GLY A 33 -11.82 -4.92 3.49
C GLY A 33 -10.39 -4.44 3.25
N VAL A 34 -9.92 -3.57 4.14
CA VAL A 34 -8.57 -2.99 4.13
C VAL A 34 -8.09 -2.78 5.54
N SER A 35 -6.77 -2.85 5.78
CA SER A 35 -6.14 -2.36 7.01
C SER A 35 -5.54 -0.98 6.76
N TYR A 36 -5.73 -0.08 7.72
CA TYR A 36 -5.00 1.19 7.80
C TYR A 36 -3.98 1.04 8.92
N ASN A 37 -2.72 0.94 8.55
CA ASN A 37 -1.65 0.71 9.50
C ASN A 37 -1.08 2.05 9.97
N SER A 38 -0.81 2.11 11.25
CA SER A 38 -0.05 3.16 11.90
C SER A 38 0.77 2.52 13.00
N TYR A 39 1.85 3.16 13.37
CA TYR A 39 2.80 2.59 14.30
C TYR A 39 3.14 3.56 15.40
N MET A 40 3.47 3.04 16.59
CA MET A 40 3.84 3.86 17.74
C MET A 40 5.13 3.36 18.38
N LEU A 41 6.09 4.25 18.50
CA LEU A 41 7.33 4.04 19.22
C LEU A 41 7.19 4.61 20.63
N LEU A 42 7.47 3.77 21.64
CA LEU A 42 7.46 4.13 23.06
C LEU A 42 8.87 4.04 23.64
N ASP A 43 9.59 5.13 23.60
CA ASP A 43 10.89 5.26 24.27
C ASP A 43 10.85 6.47 25.23
N LYS A 44 11.92 7.21 25.36
CA LYS A 44 11.96 8.47 26.12
C LYS A 44 10.94 9.46 25.56
N GLU A 45 10.96 9.64 24.26
CA GLU A 45 9.93 10.32 23.50
C GLU A 45 8.94 9.30 22.92
N THR A 46 7.68 9.72 22.76
CA THR A 46 6.62 8.96 22.13
C THR A 46 6.41 9.44 20.70
N VAL A 47 6.42 8.53 19.73
CA VAL A 47 6.30 8.88 18.31
C VAL A 47 5.23 8.03 17.65
N VAL A 48 4.30 8.68 16.97
CA VAL A 48 3.34 8.01 16.07
C VAL A 48 3.81 8.21 14.63
N PHE A 49 3.74 7.15 13.83
CA PHE A 49 4.05 7.15 12.41
C PHE A 49 2.76 6.96 11.61
N ASP A 50 2.38 7.99 10.87
CA ASP A 50 1.16 8.16 10.11
C ASP A 50 -0.13 8.04 10.94
N THR A 51 -1.24 8.36 10.32
CA THR A 51 -2.55 8.19 10.94
C THR A 51 -3.39 7.20 10.14
N VAL A 52 -4.70 7.23 10.28
CA VAL A 52 -5.62 6.30 9.63
C VAL A 52 -6.81 7.06 9.03
N ASP A 53 -7.57 6.35 8.20
CA ASP A 53 -8.83 6.82 7.65
C ASP A 53 -9.83 7.23 8.74
N TRP A 54 -10.66 8.19 8.40
CA TRP A 54 -11.69 8.71 9.30
C TRP A 54 -12.65 7.63 9.83
N SER A 55 -12.95 6.64 9.02
CA SER A 55 -13.87 5.53 9.36
C SER A 55 -13.43 4.71 10.58
N VAL A 56 -12.14 4.68 10.89
CA VAL A 56 -11.53 3.88 11.95
C VAL A 56 -10.82 4.72 13.02
N THR A 57 -10.89 6.05 12.95
CA THR A 57 -10.24 6.99 13.87
C THR A 57 -10.52 6.67 15.33
N ARG A 58 -11.74 6.29 15.68
CA ARG A 58 -12.10 5.95 17.07
C ARG A 58 -11.23 4.82 17.61
N GLN A 59 -11.12 3.72 16.88
CA GLN A 59 -10.30 2.56 17.32
C GLN A 59 -8.83 2.95 17.42
N TYR A 60 -8.36 3.74 16.48
CA TYR A 60 -6.99 4.25 16.44
C TYR A 60 -6.67 5.10 17.67
N ILE A 61 -7.52 6.03 18.05
CA ILE A 61 -7.35 6.86 19.25
C ILE A 61 -7.37 5.99 20.53
N GLU A 62 -8.29 5.03 20.64
CA GLU A 62 -8.33 4.10 21.77
C GLU A 62 -7.02 3.27 21.88
N ASN A 63 -6.38 2.93 20.76
CA ASN A 63 -5.09 2.24 20.74
C ASN A 63 -3.95 3.14 21.25
N ILE A 64 -3.90 4.39 20.79
CA ILE A 64 -2.90 5.38 21.25
C ILE A 64 -3.04 5.65 22.74
N GLU A 65 -4.24 5.96 23.21
CA GLU A 65 -4.51 6.26 24.63
C GLU A 65 -4.12 5.10 25.54
N TYR A 66 -4.38 3.87 25.10
CA TYR A 66 -3.98 2.67 25.85
C TYR A 66 -2.46 2.57 26.01
N LEU A 67 -1.70 2.77 24.94
CA LEU A 67 -0.25 2.68 24.97
C LEU A 67 0.41 3.85 25.69
N LEU A 68 -0.12 5.06 25.50
CA LEU A 68 0.39 6.24 26.20
C LEU A 68 0.23 6.11 27.73
N ASN A 69 -0.85 5.50 28.18
CA ASN A 69 -1.12 5.29 29.61
C ASN A 69 -0.83 6.54 30.46
N GLY A 70 -1.31 7.70 30.00
CA GLY A 70 -1.13 8.99 30.65
C GLY A 70 0.13 9.77 30.26
N ARG A 71 1.00 9.23 29.41
CA ARG A 71 2.10 9.99 28.79
C ARG A 71 1.56 10.97 27.73
N GLU A 72 2.30 12.03 27.46
CA GLU A 72 2.05 12.92 26.31
C GLU A 72 2.45 12.21 25.02
N LEU A 73 1.87 12.60 23.90
CA LEU A 73 2.35 12.27 22.57
C LEU A 73 3.32 13.38 22.12
N ASP A 74 4.59 13.04 21.94
CA ASP A 74 5.64 14.04 21.65
C ASP A 74 5.73 14.35 20.17
N TYR A 75 5.58 13.34 19.28
CA TYR A 75 5.77 13.50 17.85
C TYR A 75 4.75 12.70 17.03
N LEU A 76 4.35 13.31 15.92
CA LEU A 76 3.70 12.66 14.78
C LEU A 76 4.60 12.78 13.57
N VAL A 77 4.99 11.67 12.98
CA VAL A 77 5.66 11.59 11.68
C VAL A 77 4.60 11.31 10.63
N VAL A 78 4.55 12.12 9.58
CA VAL A 78 3.61 11.94 8.45
C VAL A 78 4.42 11.68 7.19
N HIS A 79 4.38 10.43 6.72
CA HIS A 79 5.07 10.02 5.51
C HIS A 79 4.24 10.30 4.26
N HIS A 80 2.90 10.21 4.36
CA HIS A 80 1.99 10.28 3.24
C HIS A 80 0.72 11.07 3.57
N MET A 81 0.23 11.84 2.60
CA MET A 81 -0.90 12.76 2.79
C MET A 81 -2.16 12.31 2.06
N GLU A 82 -2.26 11.06 1.65
CA GLU A 82 -3.54 10.52 1.21
C GLU A 82 -4.53 10.47 2.38
N PRO A 83 -5.83 10.78 2.17
CA PRO A 83 -6.80 10.90 3.26
C PRO A 83 -6.91 9.69 4.19
N ASP A 84 -6.66 8.50 3.70
CA ASP A 84 -6.70 7.28 4.49
C ASP A 84 -5.50 7.11 5.45
N HIS A 85 -4.49 7.99 5.33
CA HIS A 85 -3.33 8.04 6.23
C HIS A 85 -3.19 9.39 6.94
N CYS A 86 -3.96 10.40 6.53
CA CYS A 86 -3.85 11.74 7.11
C CYS A 86 -5.14 12.27 7.74
N ALA A 87 -6.28 11.60 7.54
CA ALA A 87 -7.58 12.12 8.02
C ALA A 87 -7.65 12.33 9.53
N SER A 88 -6.89 11.57 10.31
CA SER A 88 -6.89 11.68 11.78
C SER A 88 -5.85 12.66 12.35
N ILE A 89 -5.09 13.39 11.50
CA ILE A 89 -4.06 14.35 11.95
C ILE A 89 -4.67 15.46 12.80
N GLU A 90 -5.79 16.05 12.38
CA GLU A 90 -6.42 17.14 13.14
C GLU A 90 -6.93 16.69 14.50
N GLU A 91 -7.44 15.46 14.61
CA GLU A 91 -7.89 14.89 15.88
C GLU A 91 -6.71 14.70 16.84
N LEU A 92 -5.56 14.19 16.36
CA LEU A 92 -4.35 14.08 17.18
C LEU A 92 -3.83 15.47 17.59
N ALA A 93 -3.77 16.42 16.66
CA ALA A 93 -3.31 17.77 16.93
C ALA A 93 -4.20 18.46 17.99
N PHE A 94 -5.50 18.26 17.95
CA PHE A 94 -6.42 18.78 18.95
C PHE A 94 -6.21 18.15 20.33
N ARG A 95 -6.03 16.82 20.39
CA ARG A 95 -5.86 16.09 21.66
C ARG A 95 -4.50 16.31 22.31
N TYR A 96 -3.45 16.45 21.51
CA TYR A 96 -2.07 16.57 21.97
C TYR A 96 -1.44 17.89 21.52
N PRO A 97 -1.84 19.02 22.12
CA PRO A 97 -1.46 20.36 21.63
C PRO A 97 0.03 20.66 21.72
N LYS A 98 0.82 19.87 22.43
CA LYS A 98 2.29 20.00 22.52
C LYS A 98 3.03 19.11 21.52
N MET A 99 2.31 18.22 20.81
CA MET A 99 2.87 17.31 19.82
C MET A 99 3.57 18.11 18.72
N LYS A 100 4.74 17.64 18.29
CA LYS A 100 5.45 18.17 17.13
C LYS A 100 5.13 17.32 15.92
N ILE A 101 5.05 17.94 14.73
CA ILE A 101 4.72 17.24 13.50
C ILE A 101 5.92 17.26 12.57
N ILE A 102 6.34 16.09 12.10
CA ILE A 102 7.45 15.91 11.17
C ILE A 102 6.88 15.43 9.84
N SER A 103 7.19 16.12 8.74
CA SER A 103 6.82 15.73 7.39
C SER A 103 7.71 16.41 6.36
N SER A 104 7.54 16.09 5.07
CA SER A 104 8.18 16.84 3.98
C SER A 104 7.57 18.24 3.83
N GLU A 105 8.28 19.14 3.16
CA GLU A 105 7.76 20.46 2.78
C GLU A 105 6.43 20.36 2.03
N LYS A 106 6.35 19.40 1.08
CA LYS A 106 5.13 19.13 0.31
C LYS A 106 4.02 18.55 1.18
N GLY A 107 4.35 17.69 2.15
CA GLY A 107 3.38 17.19 3.12
C GLY A 107 2.73 18.33 3.90
N PHE A 108 3.51 19.29 4.40
CA PHE A 108 2.97 20.49 5.05
C PHE A 108 2.17 21.38 4.08
N MET A 109 2.56 21.45 2.82
CA MET A 109 1.77 22.14 1.79
C MET A 109 0.40 21.49 1.64
N PHE A 110 0.32 20.16 1.57
CA PHE A 110 -0.93 19.42 1.45
C PHE A 110 -1.82 19.57 2.70
N MET A 111 -1.22 19.51 3.91
CA MET A 111 -1.97 19.79 5.14
C MET A 111 -2.68 21.13 5.09
N ARG A 112 -1.99 22.17 4.61
CA ARG A 112 -2.58 23.51 4.44
C ARG A 112 -3.65 23.54 3.35
N GLN A 113 -3.44 22.83 2.21
CA GLN A 113 -4.41 22.75 1.11
C GLN A 113 -5.67 21.97 1.51
N PHE A 114 -5.54 20.95 2.35
CA PHE A 114 -6.68 20.22 2.92
C PHE A 114 -7.42 21.02 4.00
N GLY A 115 -6.89 22.19 4.37
CA GLY A 115 -7.52 23.08 5.32
C GLY A 115 -7.34 22.69 6.78
N TYR A 116 -6.32 21.90 7.10
CA TYR A 116 -6.00 21.53 8.47
C TYR A 116 -5.56 22.72 9.30
N LYS A 117 -6.42 23.16 10.22
CA LYS A 117 -6.20 24.36 11.03
C LYS A 117 -5.59 24.06 12.39
N SER A 118 -5.85 22.89 12.92
CA SER A 118 -5.37 22.46 14.24
C SER A 118 -3.84 22.37 14.31
N ILE A 119 -3.16 22.16 13.17
CA ILE A 119 -1.70 22.11 13.10
C ILE A 119 -1.01 23.48 13.32
N ASN A 120 -1.72 24.60 13.20
CA ASN A 120 -1.12 25.94 13.27
C ASN A 120 -0.50 26.29 14.63
N GLY A 121 -0.89 25.62 15.69
CA GLY A 121 -0.31 25.78 17.04
C GLY A 121 0.88 24.85 17.32
N HIS A 122 1.21 23.94 16.41
CA HIS A 122 2.24 22.94 16.58
C HIS A 122 3.56 23.36 15.99
N GLN A 123 4.66 22.81 16.55
CA GLN A 123 5.97 22.91 15.92
C GLN A 123 5.99 21.95 14.71
N LEU A 124 6.12 22.54 13.51
CA LEU A 124 6.28 21.80 12.26
C LEU A 124 7.78 21.64 11.97
N ILE A 125 8.22 20.43 11.75
CA ILE A 125 9.62 20.07 11.51
C ILE A 125 9.72 19.44 10.14
N GLU A 126 10.40 20.13 9.22
CA GLU A 126 10.64 19.61 7.89
C GLU A 126 11.68 18.49 7.92
N ALA A 127 11.38 17.35 7.27
CA ALA A 127 12.29 16.24 7.05
C ALA A 127 12.65 16.14 5.57
N LYS A 128 13.93 15.95 5.29
CA LYS A 128 14.51 15.81 3.94
C LYS A 128 15.30 14.52 3.80
N GLU A 129 15.72 14.24 2.59
CA GLU A 129 16.61 13.13 2.27
C GLU A 129 17.85 13.12 3.16
N GLY A 130 18.04 12.05 3.91
CA GLY A 130 19.20 11.84 4.77
C GLY A 130 19.12 12.48 6.16
N ASP A 131 18.06 13.23 6.47
CA ASP A 131 17.86 13.79 7.81
C ASP A 131 17.72 12.67 8.84
N LYS A 132 18.26 12.95 10.05
CA LYS A 132 18.26 12.02 11.17
C LYS A 132 17.62 12.65 12.38
N PHE A 133 16.68 11.95 12.97
CA PHE A 133 16.03 12.35 14.21
C PHE A 133 16.28 11.29 15.29
N LYS A 134 16.52 11.75 16.52
CA LYS A 134 16.69 10.87 17.67
C LYS A 134 15.48 10.96 18.59
N PHE A 135 14.94 9.81 18.94
CA PHE A 135 13.84 9.64 19.88
C PHE A 135 14.27 8.65 20.97
N GLY A 136 14.83 9.17 22.05
CA GLY A 136 15.49 8.35 23.05
C GLY A 136 16.71 7.61 22.50
N LYS A 137 16.67 6.27 22.50
CA LYS A 137 17.73 5.42 21.93
C LYS A 137 17.60 5.21 20.41
N HIS A 138 16.43 5.50 19.84
CA HIS A 138 16.14 5.28 18.41
C HIS A 138 16.67 6.43 17.55
N GLU A 139 17.26 6.07 16.42
CA GLU A 139 17.68 7.03 15.39
C GLU A 139 16.95 6.69 14.07
N ILE A 140 16.11 7.60 13.63
CA ILE A 140 15.28 7.48 12.42
C ILE A 140 15.93 8.28 11.30
N VAL A 141 16.18 7.65 10.17
CA VAL A 141 16.73 8.27 8.95
C VAL A 141 15.61 8.39 7.91
N PHE A 142 15.44 9.58 7.35
CA PHE A 142 14.42 9.87 6.35
C PHE A 142 14.98 9.77 4.94
N LEU A 143 14.15 9.26 4.01
CA LEU A 143 14.43 9.16 2.59
C LEU A 143 13.21 9.67 1.83
N GLU A 144 13.44 10.48 0.79
CA GLU A 144 12.38 10.90 -0.10
C GLU A 144 12.03 9.78 -1.11
N ALA A 145 10.74 9.49 -1.24
CA ALA A 145 10.18 8.52 -2.16
C ALA A 145 9.11 9.14 -3.08
N PRO A 146 9.41 10.25 -3.79
CA PRO A 146 8.43 10.99 -4.56
C PRO A 146 7.81 10.09 -5.63
N MET A 147 6.48 10.19 -5.78
CA MET A 147 5.66 9.38 -6.71
C MET A 147 5.60 7.89 -6.37
N VAL A 148 5.86 7.53 -5.11
CA VAL A 148 5.57 6.19 -4.59
C VAL A 148 4.52 6.31 -3.45
N HIS A 149 3.20 6.73 -3.69
CA HIS A 149 2.81 7.05 -5.10
C HIS A 149 2.48 8.55 -5.29
N TRP A 150 2.54 9.40 -4.28
CA TRP A 150 2.32 10.86 -4.34
C TRP A 150 3.67 11.62 -4.26
N PRO A 151 3.68 12.92 -4.66
CA PRO A 151 4.94 13.66 -4.79
C PRO A 151 5.60 14.07 -3.46
N GLU A 152 4.90 13.99 -2.34
CA GLU A 152 5.35 14.36 -1.01
C GLU A 152 5.92 13.19 -0.20
N VAL A 153 5.76 11.95 -0.69
CA VAL A 153 6.01 10.73 0.09
C VAL A 153 7.44 10.69 0.63
N LEU A 154 7.52 10.44 1.93
CA LEU A 154 8.72 10.03 2.65
C LEU A 154 8.64 8.55 3.01
N VAL A 155 9.78 7.95 3.21
CA VAL A 155 9.93 6.70 3.96
C VAL A 155 10.98 6.93 5.05
N SER A 156 10.95 6.16 6.12
CA SER A 156 11.96 6.30 7.15
C SER A 156 12.41 4.95 7.71
N LEU A 157 13.68 4.87 8.09
CA LEU A 157 14.30 3.69 8.66
C LEU A 157 14.76 3.97 10.08
N ASP A 158 14.22 3.26 11.04
CA ASP A 158 14.82 3.17 12.37
C ASP A 158 16.05 2.27 12.31
N ILE A 159 17.23 2.89 12.34
CA ILE A 159 18.49 2.15 12.27
C ILE A 159 18.85 1.42 13.57
N THR A 160 18.10 1.66 14.64
CA THR A 160 18.30 1.01 15.95
C THR A 160 17.66 -0.37 15.99
N ASN A 161 16.40 -0.49 15.54
CA ASN A 161 15.66 -1.75 15.54
C ASN A 161 15.47 -2.36 14.14
N GLY A 162 15.77 -1.62 13.08
CA GLY A 162 15.66 -2.06 11.69
C GLY A 162 14.24 -1.98 11.11
N ALA A 163 13.36 -1.15 11.67
CA ALA A 163 12.02 -0.95 11.13
C ALA A 163 12.01 0.09 10.01
N LEU A 164 11.65 -0.33 8.80
CA LEU A 164 11.40 0.52 7.64
C LEU A 164 9.91 0.88 7.58
N PHE A 165 9.57 2.13 7.82
CA PHE A 165 8.24 2.69 7.57
C PHE A 165 8.18 3.10 6.10
N SER A 166 7.49 2.29 5.31
CA SER A 166 7.60 2.31 3.85
C SER A 166 6.49 3.09 3.14
N ALA A 167 5.67 3.83 3.88
CA ALA A 167 4.43 4.40 3.37
C ALA A 167 3.62 3.30 2.65
N ASP A 168 3.06 3.56 1.49
CA ASP A 168 2.26 2.60 0.72
C ASP A 168 3.08 1.51 0.02
N ALA A 169 4.38 1.68 -0.08
CA ALA A 169 5.22 0.64 -0.65
C ALA A 169 5.12 -0.64 0.19
N PHE A 170 5.03 -1.78 -0.50
CA PHE A 170 4.86 -3.13 0.07
C PHE A 170 3.48 -3.38 0.71
N GLY A 171 2.52 -2.48 0.52
CA GLY A 171 1.15 -2.62 0.97
C GLY A 171 0.33 -3.63 0.18
N SER A 172 -0.85 -3.96 0.70
CA SER A 172 -1.83 -4.81 0.03
C SER A 172 -3.26 -4.42 0.42
N PHE A 173 -4.21 -4.63 -0.47
CA PHE A 173 -5.61 -4.70 -0.05
C PHE A 173 -5.80 -5.86 0.94
N LYS A 174 -6.94 -5.94 1.56
CA LYS A 174 -7.36 -6.91 2.56
C LYS A 174 -7.09 -6.46 3.99
N SER A 175 -8.06 -6.71 4.83
CA SER A 175 -7.97 -6.44 6.27
C SER A 175 -7.21 -7.55 7.00
N LEU A 176 -6.51 -7.17 8.06
CA LEU A 176 -5.86 -8.12 8.96
C LEU A 176 -6.90 -8.88 9.80
N ASP A 177 -6.61 -10.14 10.11
CA ASP A 177 -7.47 -11.02 10.90
C ASP A 177 -6.90 -11.34 12.29
N GLY A 178 -6.07 -10.43 12.81
CA GLY A 178 -5.33 -10.60 14.06
C GLY A 178 -3.89 -11.09 13.83
N ARG A 179 -3.62 -11.73 12.70
CA ARG A 179 -2.26 -12.04 12.24
C ARG A 179 -1.69 -10.77 11.62
N LEU A 180 -0.58 -10.30 12.15
CA LEU A 180 0.06 -9.07 11.71
C LEU A 180 1.21 -9.31 10.73
N PHE A 181 1.94 -10.43 10.93
CA PHE A 181 3.21 -10.63 10.23
C PHE A 181 3.07 -11.56 9.03
N ASN A 182 3.91 -11.34 8.01
CA ASN A 182 3.93 -12.14 6.80
C ASN A 182 4.17 -13.64 7.02
N ASP A 183 4.90 -14.02 8.08
CA ASP A 183 5.16 -15.41 8.46
C ASP A 183 4.04 -16.05 9.32
N GLU A 184 3.03 -15.28 9.71
CA GLU A 184 1.82 -15.77 10.35
C GLU A 184 0.73 -16.17 9.34
N VAL A 185 0.92 -15.86 8.05
CA VAL A 185 -0.07 -16.08 6.98
C VAL A 185 0.52 -16.94 5.86
N ASN A 186 -0.32 -17.52 5.03
CA ASN A 186 0.12 -18.06 3.75
C ASN A 186 0.02 -16.95 2.70
N TRP A 187 1.15 -16.24 2.48
CA TRP A 187 1.16 -15.08 1.60
C TRP A 187 0.78 -15.45 0.16
N ASP A 188 1.33 -16.51 -0.41
CA ASP A 188 1.08 -16.90 -1.80
C ASP A 188 -0.39 -17.24 -2.05
N ARG A 189 -1.02 -17.92 -1.10
CA ARG A 189 -2.42 -18.32 -1.24
C ARG A 189 -3.39 -17.18 -0.97
N ASP A 190 -3.13 -16.40 0.09
CA ASP A 190 -4.16 -15.55 0.71
C ASP A 190 -3.95 -14.04 0.43
N TRP A 191 -2.73 -13.62 0.06
CA TRP A 191 -2.37 -12.20 -0.01
C TRP A 191 -1.72 -11.77 -1.32
N LEU A 192 -1.02 -12.66 -2.04
CA LEU A 192 -0.22 -12.28 -3.21
C LEU A 192 -1.05 -11.59 -4.30
N ASP A 193 -2.24 -12.12 -4.60
CA ASP A 193 -3.11 -11.53 -5.63
C ASP A 193 -3.61 -10.13 -5.21
N GLU A 194 -3.90 -9.91 -3.92
CA GLU A 194 -4.31 -8.62 -3.40
C GLU A 194 -3.12 -7.63 -3.27
N GLY A 195 -1.93 -8.11 -2.93
CA GLY A 195 -0.70 -7.30 -2.94
C GLY A 195 -0.32 -6.85 -4.35
N ARG A 196 -0.40 -7.76 -5.34
CA ARG A 196 -0.20 -7.39 -6.75
C ARG A 196 -1.27 -6.42 -7.22
N ARG A 197 -2.54 -6.66 -6.86
CA ARG A 197 -3.66 -5.79 -7.25
C ARG A 197 -3.53 -4.40 -6.63
N TYR A 198 -3.07 -4.30 -5.39
CA TYR A 198 -2.75 -3.05 -4.73
C TYR A 198 -1.65 -2.30 -5.50
N LEU A 199 -0.47 -2.89 -5.65
CA LEU A 199 0.63 -2.23 -6.35
C LEU A 199 0.21 -1.79 -7.76
N THR A 200 -0.39 -2.66 -8.56
CA THR A 200 -0.65 -2.38 -9.98
C THR A 200 -1.69 -1.29 -10.21
N ASN A 201 -2.62 -1.10 -9.27
CA ASN A 201 -3.66 -0.09 -9.39
C ASN A 201 -3.32 1.23 -8.68
N ILE A 202 -2.58 1.18 -7.58
CA ILE A 202 -2.23 2.35 -6.77
C ILE A 202 -0.88 2.92 -7.20
N VAL A 203 0.17 2.10 -7.26
CA VAL A 203 1.57 2.54 -7.48
C VAL A 203 2.09 2.22 -8.88
N GLY A 204 1.53 1.23 -9.57
CA GLY A 204 2.10 0.60 -10.77
C GLY A 204 2.39 1.52 -11.94
N LYS A 205 1.68 2.66 -12.05
CA LYS A 205 1.96 3.72 -13.03
C LYS A 205 3.36 4.33 -12.86
N TYR A 206 3.93 4.24 -11.67
CA TYR A 206 5.18 4.89 -11.28
C TYR A 206 6.34 3.91 -11.12
N GLY A 207 6.37 2.84 -11.91
CA GLY A 207 7.43 1.82 -11.89
C GLY A 207 8.86 2.37 -11.82
N PRO A 208 9.26 3.37 -12.65
CA PRO A 208 10.60 3.98 -12.57
C PRO A 208 10.91 4.61 -11.19
N HIS A 209 9.92 5.16 -10.49
CA HIS A 209 10.10 5.73 -9.15
C HIS A 209 10.28 4.64 -8.10
N ILE A 210 9.56 3.51 -8.22
CA ILE A 210 9.79 2.33 -7.38
C ILE A 210 11.22 1.81 -7.58
N GLN A 211 11.68 1.67 -8.84
CA GLN A 211 13.05 1.26 -9.15
C GLN A 211 14.09 2.19 -8.51
N HIS A 212 13.82 3.50 -8.53
CA HIS A 212 14.69 4.47 -7.87
C HIS A 212 14.73 4.27 -6.35
N LEU A 213 13.55 4.05 -5.71
CA LEU A 213 13.47 3.76 -4.29
C LEU A 213 14.20 2.47 -3.90
N LEU A 214 14.00 1.38 -4.65
CA LEU A 214 14.70 0.12 -4.43
C LEU A 214 16.22 0.28 -4.53
N LYS A 215 16.70 1.05 -5.50
CA LYS A 215 18.13 1.37 -5.64
C LYS A 215 18.66 2.17 -4.46
N LYS A 216 17.91 3.15 -3.94
CA LYS A 216 18.26 3.92 -2.74
C LYS A 216 18.32 3.02 -1.49
N ALA A 217 17.39 2.09 -1.35
CA ALA A 217 17.34 1.19 -0.21
C ALA A 217 18.46 0.12 -0.23
N GLY A 218 19.02 -0.19 -1.40
CA GLY A 218 20.06 -1.22 -1.55
C GLY A 218 21.20 -1.16 -0.52
N PRO A 219 21.84 0.00 -0.28
CA PRO A 219 22.93 0.12 0.70
C PRO A 219 22.55 -0.13 2.17
N VAL A 220 21.25 -0.10 2.49
CA VAL A 220 20.74 -0.26 3.86
C VAL A 220 19.85 -1.50 4.03
N VAL A 221 19.67 -2.29 2.98
CA VAL A 221 18.77 -3.45 2.99
C VAL A 221 19.12 -4.45 4.10
N ASP A 222 20.40 -4.67 4.36
CA ASP A 222 20.87 -5.58 5.42
C ASP A 222 20.55 -5.09 6.85
N LYS A 223 20.19 -3.81 6.99
CA LYS A 223 19.77 -3.24 8.28
C LYS A 223 18.28 -3.40 8.53
N ILE A 224 17.50 -3.71 7.48
CA ILE A 224 16.05 -3.84 7.57
C ILE A 224 15.72 -5.19 8.22
N LYS A 225 14.97 -5.15 9.32
CA LYS A 225 14.44 -6.30 10.04
C LYS A 225 12.91 -6.36 9.99
N PHE A 226 12.28 -5.24 9.68
CA PHE A 226 10.84 -5.11 9.53
C PHE A 226 10.55 -4.15 8.37
N ILE A 227 9.55 -4.47 7.55
CA ILE A 227 8.94 -3.50 6.64
C ILE A 227 7.53 -3.26 7.16
N CYS A 228 7.25 -2.01 7.46
CA CYS A 228 6.03 -1.53 8.10
C CYS A 228 5.22 -0.68 7.09
N PRO A 229 4.43 -1.31 6.19
CA PRO A 229 3.63 -0.60 5.20
C PRO A 229 2.36 -0.01 5.83
N LEU A 230 1.74 0.93 5.14
CA LEU A 230 0.49 1.56 5.59
C LEU A 230 -0.75 0.68 5.37
N HIS A 231 -0.63 -0.42 4.59
CA HIS A 231 -1.67 -1.42 4.41
C HIS A 231 -1.11 -2.85 4.44
N GLY A 232 -1.94 -3.80 4.85
CA GLY A 232 -1.62 -5.22 4.84
C GLY A 232 -0.69 -5.65 5.98
N VAL A 233 0.04 -6.74 5.75
CA VAL A 233 0.90 -7.34 6.78
C VAL A 233 2.23 -6.61 6.94
N VAL A 234 2.79 -6.68 8.14
CA VAL A 234 4.18 -6.28 8.42
C VAL A 234 5.11 -7.43 8.03
N TRP A 235 6.15 -7.10 7.28
CA TRP A 235 7.19 -8.07 6.90
C TRP A 235 8.27 -8.10 7.98
N ARG A 236 8.60 -9.30 8.46
CA ARG A 236 9.72 -9.53 9.39
C ARG A 236 10.59 -10.71 8.97
N ASN A 237 10.22 -11.37 7.88
CA ASN A 237 10.95 -12.51 7.32
C ASN A 237 10.85 -12.48 5.80
N ASP A 238 11.80 -13.13 5.11
CA ASP A 238 11.81 -13.31 3.66
C ASP A 238 11.62 -12.02 2.84
N PHE A 239 12.35 -10.97 3.20
CA PHE A 239 12.30 -9.68 2.50
C PHE A 239 12.65 -9.81 1.00
N GLY A 240 13.55 -10.73 0.67
CA GLY A 240 13.94 -10.99 -0.72
C GLY A 240 12.76 -11.32 -1.60
N TYR A 241 11.78 -12.06 -1.07
CA TYR A 241 10.57 -12.42 -1.80
C TYR A 241 9.75 -11.20 -2.24
N ILE A 242 9.39 -10.33 -1.30
CA ILE A 242 8.53 -9.17 -1.64
C ILE A 242 9.30 -8.10 -2.45
N ILE A 243 10.59 -7.95 -2.19
CA ILE A 243 11.46 -7.04 -2.97
C ILE A 243 11.58 -7.54 -4.41
N ASP A 244 11.75 -8.86 -4.65
CA ASP A 244 11.76 -9.45 -6.00
C ASP A 244 10.43 -9.22 -6.74
N LYS A 245 9.30 -9.36 -6.04
CA LYS A 245 7.99 -9.05 -6.61
C LYS A 245 7.87 -7.59 -7.02
N TYR A 246 8.24 -6.67 -6.13
CA TYR A 246 8.22 -5.23 -6.41
C TYR A 246 9.17 -4.85 -7.54
N ASP A 247 10.35 -5.45 -7.59
CA ASP A 247 11.32 -5.25 -8.67
C ASP A 247 10.75 -5.68 -10.03
N LYS A 248 10.19 -6.88 -10.12
CA LYS A 248 9.54 -7.36 -11.36
C LYS A 248 8.35 -6.52 -11.78
N TRP A 249 7.43 -6.26 -10.86
CA TRP A 249 6.23 -5.49 -11.16
C TRP A 249 6.56 -4.07 -11.61
N SER A 250 7.52 -3.41 -10.97
CA SER A 250 7.92 -2.05 -11.33
C SER A 250 8.72 -1.96 -12.62
N ARG A 251 9.30 -3.06 -13.10
CA ARG A 251 9.89 -3.18 -14.45
C ARG A 251 8.88 -3.62 -15.50
N TYR A 252 7.63 -3.85 -15.10
CA TYR A 252 6.57 -4.39 -15.97
C TYR A 252 6.90 -5.78 -16.54
N GLU A 253 7.65 -6.57 -15.79
CA GLU A 253 7.97 -7.95 -16.13
C GLU A 253 6.90 -8.91 -15.60
N PRO A 254 6.44 -9.86 -16.42
CA PRO A 254 5.41 -10.81 -15.98
C PRO A 254 5.98 -11.76 -14.91
N GLU A 255 5.14 -12.13 -13.95
CA GLU A 255 5.52 -13.12 -12.94
C GLU A 255 5.67 -14.52 -13.54
N GLU A 256 4.81 -14.86 -14.51
CA GLU A 256 4.66 -16.21 -15.02
C GLU A 256 4.49 -16.23 -16.55
N LYS A 257 4.99 -17.28 -17.18
CA LYS A 257 4.57 -17.60 -18.55
C LYS A 257 3.15 -18.11 -18.53
N GLY A 258 2.25 -17.44 -19.22
CA GLY A 258 0.84 -17.79 -19.28
C GLY A 258 0.06 -16.81 -20.15
N ILE A 259 -1.22 -17.06 -20.27
CA ILE A 259 -2.10 -16.28 -21.13
C ILE A 259 -3.27 -15.74 -20.31
N LEU A 260 -3.41 -14.43 -20.32
CA LEU A 260 -4.62 -13.74 -19.89
C LEU A 260 -5.55 -13.57 -21.10
N ILE A 261 -6.78 -14.07 -21.00
CA ILE A 261 -7.83 -13.87 -22.00
C ILE A 261 -8.89 -12.96 -21.40
N ALA A 262 -9.05 -11.76 -21.97
CA ALA A 262 -10.09 -10.82 -21.62
C ALA A 262 -11.12 -10.74 -22.75
N TYR A 263 -12.36 -11.10 -22.47
CA TYR A 263 -13.41 -11.13 -23.50
C TYR A 263 -14.70 -10.49 -23.05
N ALA A 264 -15.55 -10.09 -24.02
CA ALA A 264 -16.92 -9.72 -23.77
C ALA A 264 -17.82 -10.44 -24.77
N SER A 265 -18.91 -11.01 -24.25
CA SER A 265 -19.87 -11.74 -25.05
C SER A 265 -21.30 -11.36 -24.68
N MET A 266 -22.14 -11.02 -25.67
CA MET A 266 -23.54 -10.65 -25.42
C MET A 266 -24.48 -11.89 -25.40
N TYR A 267 -24.23 -12.85 -26.31
CA TYR A 267 -25.09 -14.01 -26.51
C TYR A 267 -24.31 -15.34 -26.52
N GLY A 268 -23.11 -15.37 -25.90
CA GLY A 268 -22.28 -16.56 -25.77
C GLY A 268 -21.40 -16.91 -26.98
N ASN A 269 -21.63 -16.32 -28.18
CA ASN A 269 -20.85 -16.69 -29.37
C ASN A 269 -19.35 -16.36 -29.25
N THR A 270 -19.01 -15.18 -28.71
CA THR A 270 -17.62 -14.81 -28.47
C THR A 270 -17.02 -15.67 -27.38
N GLU A 271 -17.72 -15.90 -26.29
CA GLU A 271 -17.35 -16.80 -25.21
C GLU A 271 -17.03 -18.20 -25.71
N ASN A 272 -17.95 -18.81 -26.49
CA ASN A 272 -17.71 -20.13 -27.09
C ASN A 272 -16.45 -20.16 -27.97
N ALA A 273 -16.20 -19.10 -28.76
CA ALA A 273 -14.97 -19.01 -29.57
C ALA A 273 -13.72 -18.93 -28.70
N ILE A 274 -13.76 -18.23 -27.54
CA ILE A 274 -12.67 -18.14 -26.60
C ILE A 274 -12.44 -19.46 -25.86
N GLU A 275 -13.48 -20.17 -25.49
CA GLU A 275 -13.38 -21.51 -24.90
C GLU A 275 -12.71 -22.51 -25.85
N ILE A 276 -13.10 -22.47 -27.15
CA ILE A 276 -12.45 -23.27 -28.20
C ILE A 276 -10.95 -22.90 -28.29
N LEU A 277 -10.63 -21.62 -28.26
CA LEU A 277 -9.23 -21.17 -28.25
C LEU A 277 -8.46 -21.69 -27.02
N ALA A 278 -9.01 -21.52 -25.83
CA ALA A 278 -8.40 -22.00 -24.58
C ALA A 278 -8.17 -23.51 -24.60
N LYS A 279 -9.16 -24.29 -25.07
CA LYS A 279 -9.01 -25.74 -25.27
C LYS A 279 -7.86 -26.06 -26.23
N LYS A 280 -7.78 -25.40 -27.39
CA LYS A 280 -6.71 -25.63 -28.37
C LYS A 280 -5.32 -25.25 -27.82
N LEU A 281 -5.24 -24.23 -26.99
CA LEU A 281 -3.99 -23.86 -26.30
C LEU A 281 -3.59 -24.96 -25.31
N ALA A 282 -4.54 -25.45 -24.51
CA ALA A 282 -4.30 -26.52 -23.55
C ALA A 282 -3.86 -27.82 -24.26
N GLU A 283 -4.49 -28.20 -25.38
CA GLU A 283 -4.10 -29.35 -26.21
C GLU A 283 -2.67 -29.22 -26.75
N LYS A 284 -2.15 -28.00 -26.88
CA LYS A 284 -0.74 -27.71 -27.27
C LYS A 284 0.21 -27.60 -26.05
N GLY A 285 -0.24 -27.92 -24.85
CA GLY A 285 0.56 -27.89 -23.61
C GLY A 285 0.63 -26.51 -22.94
N ILE A 286 -0.12 -25.50 -23.42
CA ILE A 286 -0.23 -24.20 -22.78
C ILE A 286 -1.39 -24.27 -21.77
N THR A 287 -1.07 -24.54 -20.51
CA THR A 287 -2.09 -24.82 -19.47
C THR A 287 -2.28 -23.66 -18.49
N ASN A 288 -1.34 -22.73 -18.41
CA ASN A 288 -1.46 -21.55 -17.54
C ASN A 288 -2.30 -20.47 -18.26
N ILE A 289 -3.62 -20.61 -18.20
CA ILE A 289 -4.58 -19.74 -18.88
C ILE A 289 -5.57 -19.20 -17.85
N LYS A 290 -5.76 -17.88 -17.83
CA LYS A 290 -6.80 -17.21 -17.05
C LYS A 290 -7.75 -16.48 -17.98
N MET A 291 -9.04 -16.65 -17.76
CA MET A 291 -10.09 -16.04 -18.59
C MET A 291 -10.96 -15.13 -17.75
N PHE A 292 -11.27 -13.95 -18.26
CA PHE A 292 -12.18 -12.99 -17.65
C PHE A 292 -13.20 -12.45 -18.64
N ASP A 293 -14.46 -12.50 -18.25
CA ASP A 293 -15.50 -11.71 -18.89
C ASP A 293 -15.44 -10.27 -18.35
N VAL A 294 -15.06 -9.32 -19.22
CA VAL A 294 -14.89 -7.90 -18.83
C VAL A 294 -16.22 -7.20 -18.57
N SER A 295 -17.36 -7.83 -18.89
CA SER A 295 -18.68 -7.26 -18.60
C SER A 295 -19.06 -7.37 -17.12
N ASN A 296 -18.49 -8.33 -16.39
CA ASN A 296 -18.77 -8.59 -14.97
C ASN A 296 -17.54 -8.63 -14.08
N THR A 297 -16.35 -8.39 -14.63
CA THR A 297 -15.10 -8.35 -13.86
C THR A 297 -14.60 -6.92 -13.75
N HIS A 298 -14.37 -6.46 -12.51
CA HIS A 298 -13.82 -5.13 -12.30
C HIS A 298 -12.40 -5.01 -12.89
N VAL A 299 -12.12 -3.87 -13.51
CA VAL A 299 -10.86 -3.61 -14.24
C VAL A 299 -9.61 -3.80 -13.39
N SER A 300 -9.65 -3.57 -12.08
CA SER A 300 -8.50 -3.74 -11.18
C SER A 300 -7.96 -5.18 -11.16
N TYR A 301 -8.84 -6.19 -11.29
CA TYR A 301 -8.42 -7.59 -11.38
C TYR A 301 -7.76 -7.87 -12.73
N LEU A 302 -8.26 -7.27 -13.81
CA LEU A 302 -7.65 -7.42 -15.15
C LEU A 302 -6.26 -6.81 -15.17
N ILE A 303 -6.08 -5.60 -14.64
CA ILE A 303 -4.79 -4.92 -14.54
C ILE A 303 -3.81 -5.75 -13.73
N SER A 304 -4.21 -6.25 -12.57
CA SER A 304 -3.37 -7.12 -11.74
C SER A 304 -2.89 -8.35 -12.52
N ASN A 305 -3.78 -8.97 -13.29
CA ASN A 305 -3.43 -10.16 -14.07
C ASN A 305 -2.58 -9.86 -15.32
N LEU A 306 -2.56 -8.62 -15.83
CA LEU A 306 -1.60 -8.19 -16.86
C LEU A 306 -0.15 -8.20 -16.36
N PHE A 307 0.06 -7.92 -15.08
CA PHE A 307 1.39 -8.02 -14.49
C PHE A 307 1.77 -9.46 -14.14
N LYS A 308 0.78 -10.34 -13.99
CA LYS A 308 1.02 -11.76 -13.72
C LYS A 308 1.41 -12.54 -14.97
N TYR A 309 0.67 -12.39 -16.06
CA TYR A 309 0.79 -13.22 -17.27
C TYR A 309 1.57 -12.55 -18.38
N SER A 310 2.36 -13.34 -19.12
CA SER A 310 3.23 -12.87 -20.19
C SER A 310 2.52 -12.56 -21.51
N HIS A 311 1.30 -13.05 -21.72
CA HIS A 311 0.55 -12.86 -22.96
C HIS A 311 -0.88 -12.43 -22.67
N LEU A 312 -1.38 -11.53 -23.52
CA LEU A 312 -2.75 -11.04 -23.46
C LEU A 312 -3.49 -11.33 -24.76
N VAL A 313 -4.68 -11.90 -24.62
CA VAL A 313 -5.66 -12.01 -25.71
C VAL A 313 -6.88 -11.18 -25.36
N ILE A 314 -7.25 -10.26 -26.23
CA ILE A 314 -8.50 -9.48 -26.08
C ILE A 314 -9.46 -9.86 -27.20
N LYS A 315 -10.70 -10.21 -26.85
CA LYS A 315 -11.74 -10.51 -27.81
C LYS A 315 -13.06 -9.87 -27.42
N THR A 316 -13.55 -8.98 -28.27
CA THR A 316 -14.86 -8.32 -28.12
C THR A 316 -15.54 -8.19 -29.47
N LEU A 317 -16.86 -7.98 -29.47
CA LEU A 317 -17.60 -7.60 -30.65
C LEU A 317 -17.44 -6.12 -30.93
N SER A 318 -17.42 -5.73 -32.20
CA SER A 318 -17.22 -4.33 -32.65
C SER A 318 -18.22 -3.32 -32.06
N PHE A 319 -19.40 -3.78 -31.62
CA PHE A 319 -20.41 -2.94 -30.97
C PHE A 319 -20.08 -2.58 -29.53
N LEU A 320 -19.16 -3.28 -28.85
CA LEU A 320 -18.71 -2.99 -27.50
C LEU A 320 -17.52 -2.01 -27.45
N TYR A 321 -17.20 -1.34 -28.55
CA TYR A 321 -16.11 -0.38 -28.65
C TYR A 321 -16.17 0.74 -27.58
N PHE A 322 -17.35 1.07 -27.07
CA PHE A 322 -17.51 2.04 -25.99
C PHE A 322 -17.02 1.53 -24.62
N TYR A 323 -17.17 0.26 -24.31
CA TYR A 323 -16.65 -0.34 -23.07
C TYR A 323 -15.15 -0.60 -23.14
N VAL A 324 -14.66 -1.01 -24.31
CA VAL A 324 -13.22 -1.24 -24.56
C VAL A 324 -12.45 0.08 -24.66
N ARG A 325 -13.10 1.20 -24.98
CA ARG A 325 -12.43 2.52 -24.99
C ARG A 325 -11.94 2.95 -23.60
N LYS A 326 -12.58 2.52 -22.51
CA LYS A 326 -12.05 2.66 -21.15
C LYS A 326 -10.81 1.76 -20.92
N LEU A 327 -10.76 0.59 -21.52
CA LEU A 327 -9.60 -0.29 -21.49
C LEU A 327 -8.48 0.17 -22.46
N SER A 328 -8.81 0.55 -23.69
CA SER A 328 -7.84 0.95 -24.70
C SER A 328 -7.11 2.26 -24.36
N SER A 329 -7.75 3.20 -23.68
CA SER A 329 -7.06 4.42 -23.19
C SER A 329 -6.05 4.12 -22.08
N PHE A 330 -6.20 2.98 -21.41
CA PHE A 330 -5.25 2.48 -20.40
C PHE A 330 -4.14 1.62 -21.05
N PHE A 331 -4.48 0.78 -22.04
CA PHE A 331 -3.55 -0.15 -22.70
C PHE A 331 -2.60 0.51 -23.69
N ILE A 332 -2.99 1.60 -24.37
CA ILE A 332 -2.14 2.33 -25.34
C ILE A 332 -1.00 3.10 -24.62
N ARG A 333 -1.01 3.17 -23.28
CA ARG A 333 0.07 3.81 -22.51
C ARG A 333 1.06 2.84 -21.84
N ILE A 334 0.90 1.53 -22.05
CA ILE A 334 1.79 0.49 -21.47
C ILE A 334 2.75 -0.11 -22.52
N ILE A 335 2.61 0.25 -23.80
CA ILE A 335 3.55 -0.13 -24.87
C ILE A 335 4.43 1.05 -25.26
#